data_687eaf66259dc553114d837bac564220
#
_entry.id   687eaf66259dc553114d837bac564220
#
_cell.length_a   1.000
_cell.length_b   1.000
_cell.length_c   1.000
_cell.angle_alpha   90.00
_cell.angle_beta   90.00
_cell.angle_gamma   90.00
#
_symmetry.space_group_name_H-M   'P 1'
#
loop_
_entity.id
_entity.type
_entity.pdbx_description
1 polymer ?
#
loop_
_entity_poly.entity_id
_entity_poly.type
_entity_poly.pdbx_seq_one_letter_code
_entity_poly.pdbx_strand_id
1 'polypeptide(L)'
;MRGVLGASDIGVSANGPLGKKTTYQVSVRRSYLQFLFDMIGLPFLPTFTDAQFKIKHSFNPKNELTVLGLGAIDDMKLNTGMEDMSEKNQYILSYLPVVKQKTYTLGAVYKHYAGKNLYSVIISRSQTNNKNIKYKDNDESKEENLSL
;
A
#
# COMPACT_ATOMS: atom_id res chain seq x y z
N MET A 1 8.95 -11.39 15.80
CA MET A 1 7.84 -11.56 14.85
C MET A 1 6.53 -11.25 15.56
N ARG A 2 5.63 -10.50 14.94
CA ARG A 2 4.35 -10.10 15.50
C ARG A 2 3.27 -10.22 14.43
N GLY A 3 2.19 -10.92 14.74
CA GLY A 3 0.96 -10.91 13.95
C GLY A 3 -0.02 -9.90 14.53
N VAL A 4 -0.80 -9.25 13.70
CA VAL A 4 -1.87 -8.31 14.08
C VAL A 4 -3.12 -8.67 13.28
N LEU A 5 -4.23 -8.81 14.00
CA LEU A 5 -5.55 -8.93 13.40
C LEU A 5 -6.33 -7.67 13.80
N GLY A 6 -6.59 -6.82 12.83
CA GLY A 6 -7.40 -5.61 12.98
C GLY A 6 -8.88 -5.88 12.67
N ALA A 7 -9.71 -4.85 12.79
CA ALA A 7 -11.12 -4.92 12.43
C ALA A 7 -11.36 -5.04 10.91
N SER A 8 -10.38 -4.64 10.10
CA SER A 8 -10.48 -4.57 8.65
C SER A 8 -9.30 -5.19 7.89
N ASP A 9 -8.26 -5.59 8.60
CA ASP A 9 -7.03 -6.10 8.01
C ASP A 9 -6.31 -7.12 8.87
N ILE A 10 -5.44 -7.89 8.22
CA ILE A 10 -4.49 -8.79 8.85
C ILE A 10 -3.08 -8.38 8.44
N GLY A 11 -2.16 -8.38 9.39
CA GLY A 11 -0.78 -8.02 9.16
C GLY A 11 0.22 -8.92 9.87
N VAL A 12 1.41 -9.01 9.29
CA VAL A 12 2.55 -9.68 9.88
C VAL A 12 3.74 -8.75 9.82
N SER A 13 4.47 -8.66 10.93
CA SER A 13 5.71 -7.88 10.99
C SER A 13 6.82 -8.65 11.69
N ALA A 14 8.04 -8.39 11.26
CA ALA A 14 9.24 -8.89 11.88
C ALA A 14 10.29 -7.78 11.95
N ASN A 15 11.02 -7.74 13.04
CA ASN A 15 12.14 -6.85 13.21
C ASN A 15 13.19 -7.51 14.11
N GLY A 16 14.43 -7.13 13.92
CA GLY A 16 15.54 -7.69 14.70
C GLY A 16 16.90 -7.35 14.15
N PRO A 17 17.94 -7.88 14.78
CA PRO A 17 19.30 -7.78 14.27
C PRO A 17 19.52 -8.78 13.12
N LEU A 18 20.22 -8.34 12.09
CA LEU A 18 20.78 -9.16 11.02
C LEU A 18 22.31 -9.13 11.16
N GLY A 19 22.81 -9.77 12.20
CA GLY A 19 24.20 -9.68 12.62
C GLY A 19 24.50 -8.51 13.56
N LYS A 20 25.79 -8.19 13.78
CA LYS A 20 26.22 -7.22 14.80
C LYS A 20 26.00 -5.75 14.43
N LYS A 21 25.89 -5.44 13.13
CA LYS A 21 25.89 -4.07 12.62
C LYS A 21 24.64 -3.72 11.79
N THR A 22 23.75 -4.67 11.60
CA THR A 22 22.58 -4.50 10.74
C THR A 22 21.32 -4.82 11.53
N THR A 23 20.29 -4.01 11.36
CA THR A 23 18.95 -4.29 11.85
C THR A 23 17.97 -4.21 10.69
N TYR A 24 16.91 -4.99 10.77
CA TYR A 24 15.83 -4.98 9.80
C TYR A 24 14.47 -4.81 10.47
N GLN A 25 13.56 -4.29 9.72
CA GLN A 25 12.14 -4.24 10.00
C GLN A 25 11.40 -4.51 8.70
N VAL A 26 10.45 -5.42 8.73
CA VAL A 26 9.60 -5.74 7.58
C VAL A 26 8.18 -5.92 8.09
N SER A 27 7.20 -5.44 7.31
CA SER A 27 5.80 -5.74 7.56
C SER A 27 5.04 -5.86 6.26
N VAL A 28 4.02 -6.71 6.27
CA VAL A 28 3.06 -6.88 5.19
C VAL A 28 1.68 -6.87 5.82
N ARG A 29 0.74 -6.18 5.17
CA ARG A 29 -0.64 -6.07 5.61
C ARG A 29 -1.58 -6.24 4.43
N ARG A 30 -2.70 -6.91 4.66
CA ARG A 30 -3.77 -7.08 3.68
C ARG A 30 -5.11 -6.84 4.31
N SER A 31 -5.97 -6.07 3.64
CA SER A 31 -7.33 -5.85 4.08
C SER A 31 -8.25 -7.00 3.69
N TYR A 32 -9.28 -7.20 4.49
CA TYR A 32 -10.43 -8.05 4.18
C TYR A 32 -11.75 -7.26 4.16
N LEU A 33 -11.66 -5.94 3.97
CA LEU A 33 -12.81 -5.05 3.88
C LEU A 33 -13.82 -5.48 2.81
N GLN A 34 -13.35 -6.08 1.72
CA GLN A 34 -14.22 -6.61 0.68
C GLN A 34 -15.28 -7.58 1.23
N PHE A 35 -14.91 -8.47 2.18
CA PHE A 35 -15.86 -9.42 2.77
C PHE A 35 -16.87 -8.72 3.66
N LEU A 36 -16.44 -7.72 4.43
CA LEU A 36 -17.32 -6.94 5.29
C LEU A 36 -18.32 -6.12 4.45
N PHE A 37 -17.84 -5.52 3.37
CA PHE A 37 -18.67 -4.71 2.47
C PHE A 37 -19.66 -5.55 1.67
N ASP A 38 -19.25 -6.75 1.28
CA ASP A 38 -20.11 -7.73 0.64
C ASP A 38 -21.25 -8.18 1.58
N MET A 39 -20.91 -8.53 2.83
CA MET A 39 -21.89 -8.95 3.85
C MET A 39 -22.96 -7.89 4.15
N ILE A 40 -22.62 -6.60 4.09
CA ILE A 40 -23.56 -5.50 4.32
C ILE A 40 -24.17 -4.94 3.03
N GLY A 41 -23.95 -5.62 1.89
CA GLY A 41 -24.57 -5.30 0.62
C GLY A 41 -24.12 -3.97 0.00
N LEU A 42 -22.86 -3.55 0.22
CA LEU A 42 -22.34 -2.35 -0.41
C LEU A 42 -21.99 -2.59 -1.88
N PRO A 43 -22.19 -1.58 -2.75
CA PRO A 43 -22.01 -1.70 -4.20
C PRO A 43 -20.52 -1.72 -4.62
N PHE A 44 -19.58 -1.62 -3.71
CA PHE A 44 -18.16 -1.62 -3.99
C PHE A 44 -17.37 -2.43 -2.97
N LEU A 45 -16.29 -3.07 -3.44
CA LEU A 45 -15.47 -4.01 -2.68
C LEU A 45 -14.01 -3.52 -2.67
N PRO A 46 -13.62 -2.70 -1.68
CA PRO A 46 -12.25 -2.22 -1.58
C PRO A 46 -11.31 -3.29 -1.02
N THR A 47 -10.13 -3.40 -1.58
CA THR A 47 -9.02 -4.18 -1.04
C THR A 47 -7.75 -3.38 -1.06
N PHE A 48 -6.94 -3.49 -0.03
CA PHE A 48 -5.60 -2.96 -0.04
C PHE A 48 -4.59 -4.00 0.45
N THR A 49 -3.41 -3.94 -0.12
CA THR A 49 -2.26 -4.73 0.34
C THR A 49 -1.07 -3.81 0.37
N ASP A 50 -0.41 -3.72 1.49
CA ASP A 50 0.81 -2.94 1.63
C ASP A 50 1.95 -3.75 2.24
N ALA A 51 3.15 -3.39 1.85
CA ALA A 51 4.38 -3.95 2.38
C ALA A 51 5.39 -2.84 2.61
N GLN A 52 6.15 -2.96 3.67
CA GLN A 52 7.25 -2.05 3.97
C GLN A 52 8.45 -2.78 4.53
N PHE A 53 9.63 -2.26 4.23
CA PHE A 53 10.86 -2.71 4.85
C PHE A 53 11.77 -1.52 5.18
N LYS A 54 12.61 -1.73 6.19
CA LYS A 54 13.67 -0.82 6.58
C LYS A 54 14.86 -1.65 6.99
N ILE A 55 16.00 -1.38 6.38
CA ILE A 55 17.29 -2.00 6.72
C ILE A 55 18.23 -0.88 7.13
N LYS A 56 18.78 -0.98 8.31
CA LYS A 56 19.77 -0.06 8.85
C LYS A 56 21.09 -0.78 9.04
N HIS A 57 22.16 -0.26 8.46
CA HIS A 57 23.50 -0.79 8.56
C HIS A 57 24.46 0.26 9.13
N SER A 58 25.16 -0.07 10.21
CA SER A 58 26.20 0.78 10.79
C SER A 58 27.56 0.25 10.36
N PHE A 59 28.21 0.92 9.43
CA PHE A 59 29.56 0.57 8.98
C PHE A 59 30.57 0.69 10.14
N ASN A 60 30.44 1.78 10.90
CA ASN A 60 31.20 2.09 12.09
C ASN A 60 30.41 3.10 12.96
N PRO A 61 30.91 3.52 14.16
CA PRO A 61 30.18 4.45 15.02
C PRO A 61 29.86 5.82 14.41
N LYS A 62 30.54 6.18 13.32
CA LYS A 62 30.37 7.47 12.64
C LYS A 62 29.53 7.41 11.36
N ASN A 63 29.31 6.22 10.81
CA ASN A 63 28.71 6.06 9.48
C ASN A 63 27.58 5.04 9.51
N GLU A 64 26.41 5.47 9.05
CA GLU A 64 25.20 4.69 9.04
C GLU A 64 24.47 4.84 7.70
N LEU A 65 23.99 3.74 7.15
CA LEU A 65 23.11 3.72 5.98
C LEU A 65 21.78 3.09 6.37
N THR A 66 20.71 3.75 6.04
CA THR A 66 19.34 3.21 6.14
C THR A 66 18.73 3.15 4.76
N VAL A 67 18.23 1.98 4.37
CA VAL A 67 17.44 1.78 3.17
C VAL A 67 16.03 1.43 3.60
N LEU A 68 15.05 2.05 2.96
CA LEU A 68 13.64 1.81 3.23
C LEU A 68 12.85 1.66 1.93
N GLY A 69 11.80 0.86 1.98
CA GLY A 69 10.86 0.71 0.89
C GLY A 69 9.45 0.58 1.42
N LEU A 70 8.52 1.17 0.69
CA LEU A 70 7.08 1.12 0.90
C LEU A 70 6.44 0.73 -0.42
N GLY A 71 5.46 -0.16 -0.39
CA GLY A 71 4.67 -0.51 -1.56
C GLY A 71 3.22 -0.73 -1.16
N ALA A 72 2.28 -0.26 -1.96
CA ALA A 72 0.86 -0.45 -1.77
C ALA A 72 0.16 -0.77 -3.08
N ILE A 73 -0.83 -1.64 -3.00
CA ILE A 73 -1.75 -1.99 -4.08
C ILE A 73 -3.15 -1.83 -3.53
N ASP A 74 -3.90 -0.90 -4.11
CA ASP A 74 -5.26 -0.60 -3.75
C ASP A 74 -6.17 -0.94 -4.94
N ASP A 75 -7.13 -1.80 -4.72
CA ASP A 75 -8.12 -2.21 -5.72
C ASP A 75 -9.53 -1.92 -5.19
N MET A 76 -10.36 -1.27 -5.98
CA MET A 76 -11.78 -1.13 -5.74
C MET A 76 -12.54 -1.77 -6.88
N LYS A 77 -13.28 -2.82 -6.59
CA LYS A 77 -14.13 -3.54 -7.54
C LYS A 77 -15.59 -3.21 -7.30
N LEU A 78 -16.40 -3.36 -8.32
CA LEU A 78 -17.86 -3.30 -8.18
C LEU A 78 -18.40 -4.61 -7.61
N ASN A 79 -19.40 -4.52 -6.74
CA ASN A 79 -20.10 -5.68 -6.21
C ASN A 79 -21.29 -6.00 -7.11
N THR A 80 -21.05 -6.75 -8.17
CA THR A 80 -22.10 -7.17 -9.13
C THR A 80 -22.89 -8.39 -8.69
N GLY A 81 -22.50 -9.01 -7.56
CA GLY A 81 -23.12 -10.21 -7.00
C GLY A 81 -24.07 -9.95 -5.82
N MET A 82 -24.47 -8.69 -5.59
CA MET A 82 -25.40 -8.36 -4.51
C MET A 82 -26.75 -9.03 -4.71
N GLU A 83 -27.34 -9.53 -3.61
CA GLU A 83 -28.70 -10.07 -3.62
C GLU A 83 -29.75 -9.00 -3.89
N ASP A 84 -29.53 -7.79 -3.39
CA ASP A 84 -30.41 -6.63 -3.61
C ASP A 84 -29.95 -5.80 -4.81
N MET A 85 -30.49 -6.11 -5.98
CA MET A 85 -30.29 -5.38 -7.24
C MET A 85 -31.40 -4.33 -7.45
N SER A 86 -31.71 -3.55 -6.41
CA SER A 86 -32.63 -2.42 -6.52
C SER A 86 -32.17 -1.43 -7.60
N GLU A 87 -33.12 -0.68 -8.20
CA GLU A 87 -32.81 0.36 -9.21
C GLU A 87 -31.75 1.35 -8.71
N LYS A 88 -31.80 1.68 -7.41
CA LYS A 88 -30.78 2.53 -6.77
C LYS A 88 -29.40 1.91 -6.83
N ASN A 89 -29.25 0.62 -6.53
CA ASN A 89 -27.97 -0.07 -6.54
C ASN A 89 -27.44 -0.24 -7.97
N GLN A 90 -28.30 -0.53 -8.92
CA GLN A 90 -27.95 -0.57 -10.36
C GLN A 90 -27.44 0.80 -10.83
N TYR A 91 -28.13 1.87 -10.46
CA TYR A 91 -27.70 3.23 -10.78
C TYR A 91 -26.33 3.55 -10.18
N ILE A 92 -26.10 3.23 -8.90
CA ILE A 92 -24.80 3.44 -8.25
C ILE A 92 -23.70 2.63 -8.96
N LEU A 93 -23.93 1.37 -9.27
CA LEU A 93 -22.97 0.50 -9.96
C LEU A 93 -22.61 1.03 -11.35
N SER A 94 -23.56 1.64 -12.06
CA SER A 94 -23.32 2.21 -13.41
C SER A 94 -22.40 3.43 -13.39
N TYR A 95 -22.34 4.17 -12.27
CA TYR A 95 -21.53 5.38 -12.12
C TYR A 95 -20.21 5.18 -11.38
N LEU A 96 -20.11 4.14 -10.53
CA LEU A 96 -18.88 3.90 -9.75
C LEU A 96 -17.72 3.46 -10.66
N PRO A 97 -16.57 4.11 -10.57
CA PRO A 97 -15.40 3.65 -11.29
C PRO A 97 -14.79 2.42 -10.62
N VAL A 98 -14.21 1.54 -11.40
CA VAL A 98 -13.24 0.55 -10.92
C VAL A 98 -11.89 1.24 -10.81
N VAL A 99 -11.32 1.23 -9.63
CA VAL A 99 -10.05 1.91 -9.35
C VAL A 99 -8.98 0.88 -9.03
N LYS A 100 -7.83 1.01 -9.68
CA LYS A 100 -6.62 0.24 -9.34
C LYS A 100 -5.47 1.20 -9.17
N GLN A 101 -4.89 1.20 -7.98
CA GLN A 101 -3.74 2.03 -7.67
C GLN A 101 -2.56 1.16 -7.24
N LYS A 102 -1.38 1.48 -7.76
CA LYS A 102 -0.12 0.90 -7.32
C LYS A 102 0.84 2.02 -6.99
N THR A 103 1.34 2.00 -5.77
CA THR A 103 2.31 3.01 -5.31
C THR A 103 3.52 2.30 -4.74
N TYR A 104 4.71 2.82 -5.05
CA TYR A 104 5.92 2.43 -4.33
C TYR A 104 6.82 3.63 -4.06
N THR A 105 7.54 3.55 -2.97
CA THR A 105 8.59 4.49 -2.59
C THR A 105 9.81 3.71 -2.13
N LEU A 106 10.96 4.05 -2.69
CA LEU A 106 12.26 3.54 -2.26
C LEU A 106 13.11 4.73 -1.82
N GLY A 107 13.81 4.59 -0.70
CA GLY A 107 14.66 5.64 -0.17
C GLY A 107 15.91 5.10 0.49
N ALA A 108 16.95 5.92 0.46
CA ALA A 108 18.20 5.68 1.18
C ALA A 108 18.62 6.93 1.94
N VAL A 109 19.06 6.76 3.18
CA VAL A 109 19.54 7.81 4.05
C VAL A 109 20.93 7.41 4.54
N TYR A 110 21.93 8.16 4.15
CA TYR A 110 23.29 8.04 4.69
C TYR A 110 23.55 9.12 5.72
N LYS A 111 24.10 8.74 6.87
CA LYS A 111 24.44 9.64 7.97
C LYS A 111 25.90 9.53 8.34
N HIS A 112 26.55 10.68 8.50
CA HIS A 112 27.92 10.79 8.97
C HIS A 112 27.97 11.67 10.22
N TYR A 113 28.49 11.13 11.32
CA TYR A 113 28.65 11.81 12.60
C TYR A 113 30.10 12.28 12.74
N ALA A 114 30.32 13.59 12.74
CA ALA A 114 31.65 14.22 12.88
C ALA A 114 31.68 15.12 14.14
N GLY A 115 32.08 14.56 15.25
CA GLY A 115 32.08 15.22 16.54
C GLY A 115 30.65 15.60 16.97
N LYS A 116 30.35 16.89 17.05
CA LYS A 116 29.00 17.40 17.36
C LYS A 116 28.11 17.62 16.14
N ASN A 117 28.64 17.39 14.94
CA ASN A 117 27.94 17.66 13.68
C ASN A 117 27.38 16.37 13.08
N LEU A 118 26.21 16.46 12.48
CA LEU A 118 25.56 15.40 11.69
C LEU A 118 25.42 15.87 10.25
N TYR A 119 25.98 15.10 9.33
CA TYR A 119 25.77 15.25 7.89
C TYR A 119 24.86 14.12 7.41
N SER A 120 23.86 14.45 6.60
CA SER A 120 22.96 13.45 6.05
C SER A 120 22.73 13.68 4.56
N VAL A 121 22.73 12.60 3.80
CA VAL A 121 22.34 12.57 2.40
C VAL A 121 21.11 11.69 2.28
N ILE A 122 20.06 12.20 1.64
CA ILE A 122 18.79 11.50 1.47
C ILE A 122 18.49 11.45 -0.04
N ILE A 123 18.22 10.25 -0.52
CA ILE A 123 17.79 10.00 -1.90
C ILE A 123 16.52 9.18 -1.82
N SER A 124 15.49 9.57 -2.59
CA SER A 124 14.25 8.81 -2.66
C SER A 124 13.63 8.89 -4.05
N ARG A 125 12.89 7.84 -4.39
CA ARG A 125 12.03 7.79 -5.58
C ARG A 125 10.67 7.24 -5.18
N SER A 126 9.62 7.96 -5.58
CA SER A 126 8.24 7.51 -5.46
C SER A 126 7.63 7.40 -6.86
N GLN A 127 6.74 6.44 -7.04
CA GLN A 127 5.95 6.31 -8.24
C GLN A 127 4.56 5.83 -7.86
N THR A 128 3.54 6.44 -8.47
CA THR A 128 2.14 6.05 -8.32
C THR A 128 1.55 5.86 -9.71
N ASN A 129 0.90 4.73 -9.92
CA ASN A 129 0.14 4.42 -11.12
C ASN A 129 -1.32 4.25 -10.71
N ASN A 130 -2.19 5.08 -11.26
CA ASN A 130 -3.63 5.01 -11.08
C ASN A 130 -4.29 4.61 -12.39
N LYS A 131 -5.14 3.60 -12.31
CA LYS A 131 -6.01 3.17 -13.41
C LYS A 131 -7.45 3.28 -12.95
N ASN A 132 -8.23 4.11 -13.63
CA ASN A 132 -9.64 4.29 -13.39
C ASN A 132 -10.42 3.81 -14.62
N ILE A 133 -11.37 2.93 -14.43
CA ILE A 133 -12.28 2.48 -15.48
C ILE A 133 -13.66 2.97 -15.08
N LYS A 134 -14.18 3.97 -15.81
CA LYS A 134 -15.54 4.49 -15.65
C LYS A 134 -16.48 3.72 -16.55
N TYR A 135 -17.71 3.54 -16.11
CA TYR A 135 -18.78 2.86 -16.86
C TYR A 135 -18.35 1.46 -17.33
N LYS A 136 -17.68 0.71 -16.43
CA LYS A 136 -17.30 -0.66 -16.72
C LYS A 136 -18.55 -1.46 -17.09
N ASP A 137 -18.46 -2.22 -18.16
CA ASP A 137 -19.57 -3.04 -18.71
C ASP A 137 -20.70 -2.22 -19.39
N ASN A 138 -20.44 -0.96 -19.77
CA ASN A 138 -21.31 -0.12 -20.57
C ASN A 138 -20.59 0.28 -21.88
N ASP A 139 -21.34 0.57 -22.95
CA ASP A 139 -20.82 1.03 -24.27
C ASP A 139 -19.99 2.33 -24.17
N GLU A 140 -20.18 3.11 -23.08
CA GLU A 140 -19.44 4.33 -22.77
C GLU A 140 -18.21 4.10 -21.88
N SER A 141 -17.74 2.87 -21.73
CA SER A 141 -16.60 2.56 -20.88
C SER A 141 -15.35 3.39 -21.24
N LYS A 142 -14.80 4.08 -20.25
CA LYS A 142 -13.61 4.92 -20.38
C LYS A 142 -12.53 4.49 -19.41
N GLU A 143 -11.32 4.27 -19.92
CA GLU A 143 -10.15 3.95 -19.12
C GLU A 143 -9.22 5.18 -19.04
N GLU A 144 -8.90 5.60 -17.83
CA GLU A 144 -7.93 6.67 -17.57
C GLU A 144 -6.73 6.07 -16.81
N ASN A 145 -5.54 6.27 -17.36
CA ASN A 145 -4.28 5.86 -16.71
C ASN A 145 -3.48 7.11 -16.34
N LEU A 146 -3.16 7.26 -15.07
CA LEU A 146 -2.29 8.32 -14.57
C LEU A 146 -1.06 7.70 -13.89
N SER A 147 0.11 8.13 -14.31
CA SER A 147 1.40 7.74 -13.72
C SER A 147 2.14 8.99 -13.25
N LEU A 148 2.53 9.03 -11.98
CA LEU A 148 3.33 10.10 -11.34
C LEU A 148 4.63 9.55 -10.79
#